data_7f54094e2991c77bb400f9f6b8bae2b8
#
_entry.id   7f54094e2991c77bb400f9f6b8bae2b8
#
_cell.length_a   1.000
_cell.length_b   1.000
_cell.length_c   1.000
_cell.angle_alpha   90.00
_cell.angle_beta   90.00
_cell.angle_gamma   90.00
#
_symmetry.space_group_name_H-M   'P 1'
#
loop_
_entity.id
_entity.type
_entity.pdbx_description
1 polymer ?
#
loop_
_entity_poly.entity_id
_entity_poly.type
_entity_poly.pdbx_seq_one_letter_code
_entity_poly.pdbx_strand_id
1 'polypeptide(L)'
;MKLKWILPLVIGVTVLAQSGCIDTLDGRKKAGWPLTKDIIEGRYERSPAELWSASKDVLKHQGTLISEDTLKNVLEASVDERRIWVKIEEFDTRVSRVLVQARTKGGSADLEMAAYIDKQIAVRLASNNLTPAAPRR
;
A
#
# COMPACT_ATOMS: atom_id res chain seq x y z
N MET A 1 -20.70 -29.25 40.19
CA MET A 1 -20.38 -27.84 40.61
C MET A 1 -19.13 -27.25 39.96
N LYS A 2 -18.37 -27.97 39.16
CA LYS A 2 -17.12 -27.45 38.55
C LYS A 2 -17.28 -26.89 37.12
N LEU A 3 -18.46 -27.01 36.53
CA LEU A 3 -18.75 -26.58 35.14
C LEU A 3 -18.89 -25.07 34.99
N LYS A 4 -19.31 -24.35 36.04
CA LYS A 4 -19.51 -22.89 36.02
C LYS A 4 -18.21 -22.06 35.94
N TRP A 5 -17.07 -22.65 36.32
CA TRP A 5 -15.78 -21.98 36.30
C TRP A 5 -14.99 -22.20 34.99
N ILE A 6 -15.37 -23.21 34.20
CA ILE A 6 -14.74 -23.54 32.92
C ILE A 6 -15.24 -22.59 31.82
N LEU A 7 -16.50 -22.15 31.91
CA LEU A 7 -17.12 -21.27 30.89
C LEU A 7 -16.39 -19.92 30.73
N PRO A 8 -16.02 -19.16 31.78
CA PRO A 8 -15.26 -17.92 31.63
C PRO A 8 -13.83 -18.15 31.15
N LEU A 9 -13.21 -19.30 31.47
CA LEU A 9 -11.88 -19.64 31.00
C LEU A 9 -11.87 -19.91 29.49
N VAL A 10 -12.86 -20.61 28.95
CA VAL A 10 -12.99 -20.92 27.51
C VAL A 10 -13.26 -19.63 26.71
N ILE A 11 -14.08 -18.71 27.25
CA ILE A 11 -14.35 -17.41 26.60
C ILE A 11 -13.09 -16.54 26.59
N GLY A 12 -12.30 -16.55 27.66
CA GLY A 12 -11.04 -15.82 27.75
C GLY A 12 -9.99 -16.29 26.74
N VAL A 13 -9.89 -17.59 26.47
CA VAL A 13 -8.94 -18.16 25.50
C VAL A 13 -9.35 -17.87 24.06
N THR A 14 -10.64 -17.83 23.75
CA THR A 14 -11.12 -17.53 22.40
C THR A 14 -10.91 -16.08 21.98
N VAL A 15 -10.87 -15.13 22.91
CA VAL A 15 -10.63 -13.71 22.60
C VAL A 15 -9.15 -13.43 22.29
N LEU A 16 -8.21 -14.21 22.82
CA LEU A 16 -6.77 -14.05 22.57
C LEU A 16 -6.33 -14.56 21.20
N ALA A 17 -7.15 -15.33 20.48
CA ALA A 17 -6.82 -15.92 19.18
C ALA A 17 -7.11 -15.01 17.98
N GLN A 18 -7.57 -13.77 18.18
CA GLN A 18 -8.00 -12.86 17.11
C GLN A 18 -6.88 -12.00 16.50
N SER A 19 -5.65 -12.10 17.01
CA SER A 19 -4.51 -11.42 16.39
C SER A 19 -4.00 -12.22 15.19
N GLY A 20 -4.45 -11.85 14.00
CA GLY A 20 -4.01 -12.44 12.73
C GLY A 20 -2.78 -11.73 12.16
N CYS A 21 -2.02 -12.45 11.35
CA CYS A 21 -1.03 -11.83 10.48
C CYS A 21 -1.72 -11.31 9.22
N ILE A 22 -1.34 -10.12 8.79
CA ILE A 22 -1.78 -9.50 7.54
C ILE A 22 -0.66 -9.53 6.53
N ASP A 23 -1.00 -9.70 5.28
CA ASP A 23 -0.05 -9.61 4.19
C ASP A 23 0.14 -8.14 3.79
N THR A 24 1.40 -7.71 3.66
CA THR A 24 1.76 -6.43 3.08
C THR A 24 2.03 -6.61 1.59
N LEU A 25 1.95 -5.53 0.80
CA LEU A 25 2.14 -5.60 -0.66
C LEU A 25 3.54 -6.09 -1.06
N ASP A 26 4.52 -6.01 -0.18
CA ASP A 26 5.86 -6.56 -0.35
C ASP A 26 5.94 -8.09 -0.11
N GLY A 27 4.82 -8.74 0.24
CA GLY A 27 4.70 -10.16 0.53
C GLY A 27 5.21 -10.57 1.91
N ARG A 28 5.41 -9.63 2.82
CA ARG A 28 5.77 -9.90 4.22
C ARG A 28 4.53 -9.94 5.09
N LYS A 29 4.58 -10.75 6.15
CA LYS A 29 3.51 -10.83 7.15
C LYS A 29 3.81 -9.92 8.32
N LYS A 30 2.84 -9.09 8.67
CA LYS A 30 2.92 -8.21 9.86
C LYS A 30 1.70 -8.43 10.74
N ALA A 31 1.85 -8.20 12.05
CA ALA A 31 0.72 -8.24 12.97
C ALA A 31 -0.26 -7.11 12.65
N GLY A 32 -1.54 -7.43 12.59
CA GLY A 32 -2.61 -6.45 12.30
C GLY A 32 -3.99 -7.10 12.28
N TRP A 33 -5.02 -6.32 11.96
CA TRP A 33 -6.39 -6.80 11.85
C TRP A 33 -6.62 -7.42 10.46
N PRO A 34 -6.86 -8.74 10.37
CA PRO A 34 -6.87 -9.47 9.08
C PRO A 34 -8.12 -9.20 8.22
N LEU A 35 -9.15 -8.56 8.75
CA LEU A 35 -10.43 -8.35 8.07
C LEU A 35 -10.62 -6.94 7.51
N THR A 36 -9.64 -6.05 7.61
CA THR A 36 -9.73 -4.70 7.08
C THR A 36 -9.24 -4.65 5.64
N LYS A 37 -10.10 -4.15 4.75
CA LYS A 37 -9.70 -3.78 3.39
C LYS A 37 -8.78 -2.55 3.51
N ASP A 38 -7.50 -2.73 3.27
CA ASP A 38 -6.47 -1.73 3.56
C ASP A 38 -5.67 -1.30 2.33
N ILE A 39 -6.17 -1.64 1.14
CA ILE A 39 -5.54 -1.36 -0.15
C ILE A 39 -6.47 -0.50 -0.98
N ILE A 40 -5.93 0.59 -1.53
CA ILE A 40 -6.56 1.40 -2.57
C ILE A 40 -6.02 0.95 -3.92
N GLU A 41 -6.91 0.75 -4.88
CA GLU A 41 -6.58 0.39 -6.26
C GLU A 41 -6.89 1.55 -7.20
N GLY A 42 -5.87 2.05 -7.90
CA GLY A 42 -6.00 2.98 -9.02
C GLY A 42 -5.69 2.26 -10.35
N ARG A 43 -6.44 2.59 -11.41
CA ARG A 43 -6.20 2.08 -12.77
C ARG A 43 -5.89 3.22 -13.71
N TYR A 44 -4.85 3.06 -14.50
CA TYR A 44 -4.29 4.12 -15.35
C TYR A 44 -3.99 3.58 -16.74
N GLU A 45 -4.38 4.32 -17.77
CA GLU A 45 -3.98 4.04 -19.15
C GLU A 45 -2.54 4.51 -19.39
N ARG A 46 -1.62 3.84 -18.69
CA ARG A 46 -0.17 4.13 -18.70
C ARG A 46 0.62 2.83 -18.61
N SER A 47 1.85 2.88 -19.11
CA SER A 47 2.77 1.75 -18.96
C SER A 47 3.20 1.56 -17.49
N PRO A 48 3.53 0.33 -17.06
CA PRO A 48 4.07 0.07 -15.73
C PRO A 48 5.32 0.90 -15.42
N ALA A 49 6.16 1.18 -16.42
CA ALA A 49 7.38 1.97 -16.26
C ALA A 49 7.09 3.44 -15.95
N GLU A 50 6.08 4.04 -16.60
CA GLU A 50 5.64 5.40 -16.31
C GLU A 50 5.04 5.50 -14.90
N LEU A 51 4.21 4.52 -14.51
CA LEU A 51 3.65 4.44 -13.17
C LEU A 51 4.73 4.26 -12.10
N TRP A 52 5.73 3.43 -12.36
CA TRP A 52 6.86 3.23 -11.47
C TRP A 52 7.61 4.53 -11.22
N SER A 53 7.95 5.25 -12.29
CA SER A 53 8.65 6.53 -12.20
C SER A 53 7.82 7.57 -11.44
N ALA A 54 6.55 7.73 -11.79
CA ALA A 54 5.66 8.69 -11.13
C ALA A 54 5.45 8.36 -9.65
N SER A 55 5.24 7.08 -9.30
CA SER A 55 5.08 6.62 -7.92
C SER A 55 6.33 6.87 -7.10
N LYS A 56 7.50 6.57 -7.65
CA LYS A 56 8.79 6.81 -7.01
C LYS A 56 9.02 8.30 -6.74
N ASP A 57 8.71 9.16 -7.71
CA ASP A 57 8.83 10.61 -7.56
C ASP A 57 7.91 11.14 -6.47
N VAL A 58 6.65 10.69 -6.44
CA VAL A 58 5.68 11.06 -5.41
C VAL A 58 6.17 10.64 -4.03
N LEU A 59 6.59 9.39 -3.86
CA LEU A 59 7.05 8.88 -2.57
C LEU A 59 8.29 9.61 -2.06
N LYS A 60 9.23 9.96 -2.95
CA LYS A 60 10.41 10.78 -2.60
C LYS A 60 10.06 12.21 -2.23
N HIS A 61 9.00 12.77 -2.83
CA HIS A 61 8.56 14.11 -2.53
C HIS A 61 7.77 14.19 -1.22
N GLN A 62 6.99 13.17 -0.91
CA GLN A 62 6.14 13.10 0.29
C GLN A 62 6.88 12.62 1.54
N GLY A 63 8.00 11.89 1.36
CA GLY A 63 8.73 11.32 2.49
C GLY A 63 10.06 10.68 2.09
N THR A 64 10.42 9.63 2.80
CA THR A 64 11.67 8.90 2.58
C THR A 64 11.40 7.55 1.94
N LEU A 65 11.95 7.32 0.75
CA LEU A 65 11.93 6.01 0.10
C LEU A 65 12.85 5.05 0.86
N ILE A 66 12.31 3.90 1.28
CA ILE A 66 13.01 2.92 2.09
C ILE A 66 13.57 1.79 1.24
N SER A 67 12.75 1.28 0.31
CA SER A 67 13.09 0.11 -0.51
C SER A 67 12.43 0.18 -1.88
N GLU A 68 13.14 -0.35 -2.88
CA GLU A 68 12.67 -0.54 -4.25
C GLU A 68 12.88 -2.03 -4.61
N ASP A 69 11.79 -2.77 -4.74
CA ASP A 69 11.84 -4.16 -5.20
C ASP A 69 11.32 -4.23 -6.64
N THR A 70 12.24 -4.24 -7.59
CA THR A 70 11.93 -4.29 -9.02
C THR A 70 11.43 -5.66 -9.48
N LEU A 71 11.70 -6.73 -8.73
CA LEU A 71 11.23 -8.07 -9.07
C LEU A 71 9.74 -8.24 -8.72
N LYS A 72 9.32 -7.65 -7.60
CA LYS A 72 7.92 -7.66 -7.17
C LYS A 72 7.14 -6.43 -7.63
N ASN A 73 7.82 -5.46 -8.25
CA ASN A 73 7.26 -4.16 -8.62
C ASN A 73 6.66 -3.41 -7.42
N VAL A 74 7.37 -3.40 -6.30
CA VAL A 74 6.94 -2.76 -5.04
C VAL A 74 7.92 -1.68 -4.61
N LEU A 75 7.38 -0.51 -4.30
CA LEU A 75 8.07 0.60 -3.64
C LEU A 75 7.62 0.66 -2.18
N GLU A 76 8.55 0.89 -1.27
CA GLU A 76 8.27 1.09 0.16
C GLU A 76 8.82 2.44 0.61
N ALA A 77 8.00 3.22 1.30
CA ALA A 77 8.39 4.54 1.80
C ALA A 77 7.85 4.78 3.22
N SER A 78 8.44 5.77 3.89
CA SER A 78 7.93 6.32 5.14
C SER A 78 7.47 7.76 4.90
N VAL A 79 6.22 8.05 5.24
CA VAL A 79 5.60 9.38 5.14
C VAL A 79 4.88 9.66 6.45
N ASP A 80 5.25 10.72 7.16
CA ASP A 80 4.64 11.13 8.44
C ASP A 80 4.49 9.96 9.43
N GLU A 81 5.57 9.23 9.70
CA GLU A 81 5.60 8.03 10.56
C GLU A 81 4.73 6.84 10.08
N ARG A 82 4.12 6.94 8.91
CA ARG A 82 3.37 5.86 8.26
C ARG A 82 4.27 5.08 7.34
N ARG A 83 4.00 3.78 7.23
CA ARG A 83 4.64 2.91 6.25
C ARG A 83 3.72 2.76 5.05
N ILE A 84 4.24 3.03 3.86
CA ILE A 84 3.50 3.01 2.62
C ILE A 84 4.15 2.01 1.67
N TRP A 85 3.33 1.17 1.05
CA TRP A 85 3.71 0.29 -0.04
C TRP A 85 2.90 0.64 -1.28
N VAL A 86 3.59 0.73 -2.40
CA VAL A 86 2.99 0.94 -3.71
C VAL A 86 3.43 -0.19 -4.61
N LYS A 87 2.48 -0.99 -5.09
CA LYS A 87 2.72 -2.07 -6.04
C LYS A 87 2.14 -1.72 -7.38
N ILE A 88 2.91 -1.92 -8.45
CA ILE A 88 2.49 -1.68 -9.82
C ILE A 88 2.35 -3.01 -10.54
N GLU A 89 1.21 -3.22 -11.20
CA GLU A 89 0.93 -4.43 -11.96
C GLU A 89 0.37 -4.06 -13.34
N GLU A 90 0.74 -4.83 -14.35
CA GLU A 90 0.06 -4.78 -15.64
C GLU A 90 -1.34 -5.41 -15.46
N PHE A 91 -2.39 -4.69 -15.88
CA PHE A 91 -3.76 -5.14 -15.73
C PHE A 91 -4.34 -5.58 -17.08
N ASP A 92 -4.02 -4.84 -18.14
CA ASP A 92 -4.44 -5.12 -19.51
C ASP A 92 -3.40 -4.50 -20.46
N THR A 93 -3.50 -4.77 -21.77
CA THR A 93 -2.55 -4.35 -22.82
C THR A 93 -2.20 -2.86 -22.78
N ARG A 94 -3.11 -2.00 -22.29
CA ARG A 94 -2.91 -0.54 -22.19
C ARG A 94 -3.16 0.03 -20.81
N VAL A 95 -3.55 -0.80 -19.86
CA VAL A 95 -3.95 -0.38 -18.51
C VAL A 95 -3.06 -1.05 -17.51
N SER A 96 -2.44 -0.26 -16.66
CA SER A 96 -1.75 -0.75 -15.47
C SER A 96 -2.52 -0.32 -14.23
N ARG A 97 -2.39 -1.10 -13.16
CA ARG A 97 -2.96 -0.77 -11.87
C ARG A 97 -1.89 -0.49 -10.83
N VAL A 98 -2.23 0.41 -9.95
CA VAL A 98 -1.45 0.75 -8.78
C VAL A 98 -2.23 0.29 -7.56
N LEU A 99 -1.58 -0.45 -6.68
CA LEU A 99 -2.11 -0.84 -5.39
C LEU A 99 -1.35 -0.07 -4.31
N VAL A 100 -2.07 0.72 -3.53
CA VAL A 100 -1.48 1.52 -2.45
C VAL A 100 -1.98 1.02 -1.12
N GLN A 101 -1.06 0.68 -0.24
CA GLN A 101 -1.32 0.29 1.15
C GLN A 101 -0.58 1.24 2.07
N ALA A 102 -1.27 1.79 3.06
CA ALA A 102 -0.65 2.62 4.09
C ALA A 102 -1.02 2.11 5.48
N ARG A 103 -0.06 2.16 6.39
CA ARG A 103 -0.24 1.76 7.77
C ARG A 103 0.42 2.74 8.72
N THR A 104 -0.26 3.01 9.80
CA THR A 104 0.28 3.78 10.92
C THR A 104 1.41 3.02 11.62
N LYS A 105 2.17 3.70 12.47
CA LYS A 105 3.22 3.09 13.31
C LYS A 105 2.69 1.94 14.17
N GLY A 106 1.42 2.01 14.59
CA GLY A 106 0.74 0.95 15.36
C GLY A 106 0.23 -0.22 14.51
N GLY A 107 0.43 -0.20 13.18
CA GLY A 107 0.03 -1.28 12.27
C GLY A 107 -1.42 -1.21 11.78
N SER A 108 -2.19 -0.20 12.18
CA SER A 108 -3.56 0.03 11.69
C SER A 108 -3.55 0.50 10.23
N ALA A 109 -4.55 0.08 9.47
CA ALA A 109 -4.76 0.57 8.11
C ALA A 109 -5.04 2.08 8.09
N ASP A 110 -4.44 2.81 7.15
CA ASP A 110 -4.68 4.22 6.90
C ASP A 110 -5.12 4.43 5.45
N LEU A 111 -6.42 4.20 5.20
CA LEU A 111 -6.99 4.33 3.86
C LEU A 111 -6.97 5.77 3.35
N GLU A 112 -7.04 6.76 4.24
CA GLU A 112 -6.98 8.17 3.86
C GLU A 112 -5.61 8.52 3.28
N MET A 113 -4.54 8.08 3.95
CA MET A 113 -3.19 8.25 3.44
C MET A 113 -2.96 7.46 2.14
N ALA A 114 -3.47 6.24 2.05
CA ALA A 114 -3.36 5.44 0.82
C ALA A 114 -4.06 6.12 -0.37
N ALA A 115 -5.28 6.65 -0.16
CA ALA A 115 -6.02 7.39 -1.19
C ALA A 115 -5.33 8.73 -1.54
N TYR A 116 -4.74 9.40 -0.56
CA TYR A 116 -3.95 10.60 -0.80
C TYR A 116 -2.76 10.32 -1.73
N ILE A 117 -1.99 9.27 -1.45
CA ILE A 117 -0.82 8.88 -2.29
C ILE A 117 -1.27 8.50 -3.71
N ASP A 118 -2.34 7.72 -3.87
CA ASP A 118 -2.88 7.38 -5.20
C ASP A 118 -3.27 8.65 -5.98
N LYS A 119 -3.95 9.60 -5.33
CA LYS A 119 -4.28 10.90 -5.93
C LYS A 119 -3.03 11.68 -6.35
N GLN A 120 -1.97 11.69 -5.54
CA GLN A 120 -0.71 12.36 -5.91
C GLN A 120 -0.05 11.72 -7.12
N ILE A 121 -0.11 10.38 -7.23
CA ILE A 121 0.37 9.65 -8.41
C ILE A 121 -0.43 10.07 -9.66
N ALA A 122 -1.76 10.15 -9.57
CA ALA A 122 -2.62 10.62 -10.66
C ALA A 122 -2.25 12.04 -11.12
N VAL A 123 -2.06 12.97 -10.17
CA VAL A 123 -1.65 14.35 -10.45
C VAL A 123 -0.28 14.39 -11.12
N ARG A 124 0.68 13.60 -10.65
CA ARG A 124 2.03 13.52 -11.22
C ARG A 124 2.00 13.00 -12.67
N LEU A 125 1.21 11.98 -12.95
CA LEU A 125 1.01 11.46 -14.30
C LEU A 125 0.38 12.48 -15.24
N ALA A 126 -0.61 13.24 -14.77
CA ALA A 126 -1.23 14.30 -15.54
C ALA A 126 -0.24 15.42 -15.87
N SER A 127 0.61 15.83 -14.92
CA SER A 127 1.62 16.88 -15.12
C SER A 127 2.69 16.48 -16.14
N ASN A 128 3.09 15.19 -16.18
CA ASN A 128 4.06 14.70 -17.16
C ASN A 128 3.55 14.79 -18.60
N ASN A 129 2.22 14.75 -18.82
CA ASN A 129 1.64 14.94 -20.16
C ASN A 129 1.65 16.40 -20.63
N LEU A 130 1.76 17.34 -19.70
CA LEU A 130 1.77 18.78 -20.02
C LEU A 130 3.18 19.29 -20.33
N THR A 131 4.23 18.50 -20.08
CA THR A 131 5.60 18.85 -20.46
C THR A 131 5.84 18.36 -21.89
N PRO A 132 5.95 19.26 -22.90
CA PRO A 132 6.27 18.87 -24.26
C PRO A 132 7.64 18.15 -24.25
N ALA A 133 7.73 17.01 -24.93
CA ALA A 133 9.00 16.34 -25.13
C ALA A 133 10.01 17.36 -25.73
N ALA A 134 11.10 17.58 -25.00
CA ALA A 134 12.18 18.43 -25.53
C ALA A 134 12.61 17.88 -26.90
N PRO A 135 12.79 18.73 -27.94
CA PRO A 135 13.17 18.28 -29.24
C PRO A 135 14.51 17.55 -29.15
N ARG A 136 14.54 16.30 -29.60
CA ARG A 136 15.81 15.56 -29.75
C ARG A 136 16.67 16.27 -30.78
N ARG A 137 17.78 16.82 -30.33
CA ARG A 137 18.86 17.29 -31.20
C ARG A 137 19.74 16.11 -31.59
#